data_d91ff8441567ab4c0a9391348f0e4035
#
_entry.id   d91ff8441567ab4c0a9391348f0e4035
#
_cell.length_a   1.000
_cell.length_b   1.000
_cell.length_c   1.000
_cell.angle_alpha   90.00
_cell.angle_beta   90.00
_cell.angle_gamma   90.00
#
_symmetry.space_group_name_H-M   'P 1'
#
loop_
_entity.id
_entity.type
_entity.pdbx_description
1 polymer ?
#
loop_
_entity_poly.entity_id
_entity_poly.type
_entity_poly.pdbx_seq_one_letter_code
_entity_poly.pdbx_strand_id
1 'polypeptide(L)'
;MNADQMRVDKLIRELGGYWAPFEMMTALVEEVGELADEMLKVEGIKGKGEVGRLKEEIGDVMFALSCIANYYGVDLNKALNDSVEKYRRRDVRNET
;
A
#
# COMPACT_ATOMS: atom_id res chain seq x y z
N MET A 1 -6.01 14.32 3.02
CA MET A 1 -5.73 13.02 3.66
C MET A 1 -7.00 12.42 4.22
N ASN A 2 -7.20 11.11 4.07
CA ASN A 2 -8.24 10.43 4.82
C ASN A 2 -7.80 10.23 6.29
N ALA A 3 -8.71 9.69 7.13
CA ALA A 3 -8.43 9.53 8.55
C ALA A 3 -7.23 8.60 8.82
N ASP A 4 -7.10 7.53 8.05
CA ASP A 4 -5.97 6.61 8.20
C ASP A 4 -4.65 7.27 7.80
N GLN A 5 -4.65 8.06 6.72
CA GLN A 5 -3.48 8.82 6.31
C GLN A 5 -3.07 9.85 7.39
N MET A 6 -4.02 10.43 8.09
CA MET A 6 -3.74 11.36 9.18
C MET A 6 -3.05 10.66 10.34
N ARG A 7 -3.45 9.43 10.66
CA ARG A 7 -2.78 8.62 11.68
C ARG A 7 -1.34 8.29 11.30
N VAL A 8 -1.11 7.96 10.02
CA VAL A 8 0.24 7.72 9.50
C VAL A 8 1.07 8.99 9.60
N ASP A 9 0.53 10.13 9.17
CA ASP A 9 1.22 11.41 9.21
C ASP A 9 1.66 11.77 10.64
N LYS A 10 0.77 11.59 11.60
CA LYS A 10 1.09 11.85 13.00
C LYS A 10 2.29 11.02 13.46
N LEU A 11 2.29 9.72 13.17
CA LEU A 11 3.38 8.84 13.56
C LEU A 11 4.69 9.24 12.88
N ILE A 12 4.65 9.53 11.58
CA ILE A 12 5.85 9.93 10.83
C ILE A 12 6.46 11.20 11.41
N ARG A 13 5.63 12.17 11.79
CA ARG A 13 6.12 13.40 12.41
C ARG A 13 6.73 13.14 13.78
N GLU A 14 6.16 12.23 14.55
CA GLU A 14 6.72 11.81 15.85
C GLU A 14 8.09 11.13 15.67
N LEU A 15 8.30 10.47 14.53
CA LEU A 15 9.56 9.78 14.22
C LEU A 15 10.62 10.68 13.55
N GLY A 16 10.31 11.96 13.35
CA GLY A 16 11.27 12.91 12.82
C GLY A 16 10.98 13.42 11.42
N GLY A 17 9.87 13.00 10.80
CA GLY A 17 9.45 13.48 9.50
C GLY A 17 9.59 12.45 8.38
N TYR A 18 9.17 12.84 7.19
CA TYR A 18 9.19 11.96 6.01
C TYR A 18 10.60 11.77 5.47
N TRP A 19 10.86 10.58 4.96
CA TRP A 19 12.07 10.30 4.20
C TRP A 19 12.02 10.99 2.83
N ALA A 20 13.14 11.04 2.15
CA ALA A 20 13.20 11.53 0.78
C ALA A 20 12.37 10.63 -0.15
N PRO A 21 11.80 11.19 -1.24
CA PRO A 21 10.88 10.43 -2.12
C PRO A 21 11.43 9.09 -2.62
N PHE A 22 12.69 9.02 -3.04
CA PHE A 22 13.26 7.77 -3.51
C PHE A 22 13.48 6.76 -2.40
N GLU A 23 13.74 7.22 -1.18
CA GLU A 23 13.84 6.34 -0.01
C GLU A 23 12.46 5.75 0.33
N MET A 24 11.41 6.56 0.24
CA MET A 24 10.03 6.08 0.44
C MET A 24 9.62 5.08 -0.64
N MET A 25 10.01 5.32 -1.89
CA MET A 25 9.73 4.38 -2.98
C MET A 25 10.47 3.07 -2.79
N THR A 26 11.74 3.13 -2.38
CA THR A 26 12.53 1.93 -2.07
C THR A 26 11.87 1.12 -0.96
N ALA A 27 11.42 1.79 0.11
CA ALA A 27 10.73 1.13 1.21
C ALA A 27 9.46 0.43 0.73
N LEU A 28 8.68 1.07 -0.13
CA LEU A 28 7.48 0.46 -0.71
C LEU A 28 7.82 -0.78 -1.52
N VAL A 29 8.84 -0.72 -2.37
CA VAL A 29 9.27 -1.86 -3.18
C VAL A 29 9.72 -3.02 -2.29
N GLU A 30 10.47 -2.74 -1.22
CA GLU A 30 10.88 -3.76 -0.26
C GLU A 30 9.67 -4.44 0.39
N GLU A 31 8.68 -3.67 0.82
CA GLU A 31 7.47 -4.22 1.44
C GLU A 31 6.66 -5.06 0.44
N VAL A 32 6.58 -4.62 -0.80
CA VAL A 32 5.92 -5.39 -1.87
C VAL A 32 6.66 -6.72 -2.09
N GLY A 33 7.99 -6.70 -2.05
CA GLY A 33 8.80 -7.92 -2.14
C GLY A 33 8.53 -8.88 -0.99
N GLU A 34 8.42 -8.39 0.23
CA GLU A 34 8.09 -9.20 1.41
C GLU A 34 6.68 -9.76 1.32
N LEU A 35 5.73 -8.97 0.81
CA LEU A 35 4.37 -9.45 0.56
C LEU A 35 4.38 -10.60 -0.44
N ALA A 36 5.11 -10.46 -1.54
CA ALA A 36 5.22 -11.51 -2.56
C ALA A 36 5.83 -12.79 -1.96
N ASP A 37 6.87 -12.66 -1.13
CA ASP A 37 7.51 -13.78 -0.47
C ASP A 37 6.54 -14.51 0.45
N GLU A 38 5.76 -13.78 1.24
CA GLU A 38 4.78 -14.38 2.14
C GLU A 38 3.63 -15.05 1.37
N MET A 39 3.22 -14.49 0.23
CA MET A 39 2.23 -15.13 -0.63
C MET A 39 2.71 -16.48 -1.13
N LEU A 40 3.97 -16.58 -1.55
CA LEU A 40 4.56 -17.87 -1.96
C LEU A 40 4.54 -18.88 -0.83
N LYS A 41 4.78 -18.45 0.40
CA LYS A 41 4.76 -19.32 1.58
C LYS A 41 3.34 -19.78 1.92
N VAL A 42 2.37 -18.88 1.89
CA VAL A 42 0.96 -19.20 2.16
C VAL A 42 0.45 -20.22 1.15
N GLU A 43 0.85 -20.09 -0.12
CA GLU A 43 0.45 -21.02 -1.18
C GLU A 43 1.28 -22.32 -1.20
N GLY A 44 2.24 -22.45 -0.30
CA GLY A 44 3.05 -23.66 -0.19
C GLY A 44 4.11 -23.83 -1.28
N ILE A 45 4.38 -22.79 -2.05
CA ILE A 45 5.39 -22.82 -3.13
C ILE A 45 6.78 -22.70 -2.54
N LYS A 46 6.92 -21.93 -1.46
CA LYS A 46 8.19 -21.67 -0.80
C LYS A 46 8.01 -21.74 0.72
N GLY A 47 8.41 -22.86 1.32
CA GLY A 47 8.31 -23.03 2.76
C GLY A 47 6.87 -23.01 3.26
N LYS A 48 6.67 -22.51 4.48
CA LYS A 48 5.36 -22.41 5.12
C LYS A 48 5.08 -20.98 5.52
N GLY A 49 3.85 -20.51 5.30
CA GLY A 49 3.40 -19.21 5.68
C GLY A 49 2.11 -19.25 6.46
N GLU A 50 1.77 -18.12 7.06
CA GLU A 50 0.56 -17.94 7.84
C GLU A 50 -0.20 -16.71 7.32
N VAL A 51 -1.53 -16.80 7.31
CA VAL A 51 -2.37 -15.67 6.89
C VAL A 51 -2.16 -14.45 7.79
N GLY A 52 -1.81 -14.64 9.08
CA GLY A 52 -1.48 -13.55 9.98
C GLY A 52 -0.27 -12.74 9.51
N ARG A 53 0.76 -13.38 8.99
CA ARG A 53 1.94 -12.71 8.43
C ARG A 53 1.62 -11.99 7.12
N LEU A 54 0.77 -12.61 6.31
CA LEU A 54 0.27 -11.97 5.09
C LEU A 54 -0.46 -10.66 5.41
N LYS A 55 -1.28 -10.67 6.45
CA LYS A 55 -1.98 -9.47 6.93
C LYS A 55 -0.99 -8.37 7.33
N GLU A 56 0.08 -8.73 8.05
CA GLU A 56 1.12 -7.76 8.43
C GLU A 56 1.79 -7.14 7.20
N GLU A 57 2.15 -7.97 6.21
CA GLU A 57 2.80 -7.48 5.00
C GLU A 57 1.89 -6.56 4.18
N ILE A 58 0.60 -6.88 4.12
CA ILE A 58 -0.38 -6.00 3.47
C ILE A 58 -0.45 -4.66 4.20
N GLY A 59 -0.49 -4.68 5.54
CA GLY A 59 -0.49 -3.47 6.34
C GLY A 59 0.77 -2.62 6.12
N ASP A 60 1.93 -3.26 6.04
CA ASP A 60 3.20 -2.57 5.80
C ASP A 60 3.26 -1.92 4.42
N VAL A 61 2.72 -2.58 3.40
CA VAL A 61 2.59 -2.00 2.05
C VAL A 61 1.66 -0.77 2.09
N MET A 62 0.52 -0.88 2.77
CA MET A 62 -0.41 0.24 2.92
C MET A 62 0.23 1.42 3.65
N PHE A 63 1.01 1.14 4.70
CA PHE A 63 1.72 2.16 5.44
C PHE A 63 2.73 2.90 4.55
N ALA A 64 3.57 2.16 3.83
CA ALA A 64 4.57 2.74 2.94
C ALA A 64 3.91 3.57 1.83
N LEU A 65 2.81 3.08 1.26
CA LEU A 65 2.07 3.82 0.24
C LEU A 65 1.43 5.09 0.82
N SER A 66 0.92 5.01 2.06
CA SER A 66 0.35 6.18 2.74
C SER A 66 1.39 7.28 2.96
N CYS A 67 2.63 6.91 3.27
CA CYS A 67 3.72 7.88 3.40
C CYS A 67 3.95 8.65 2.09
N ILE A 68 3.98 7.95 0.97
CA ILE A 68 4.13 8.55 -0.35
C ILE A 68 2.96 9.47 -0.66
N ALA A 69 1.74 8.98 -0.47
CA ALA A 69 0.53 9.76 -0.73
C ALA A 69 0.49 11.04 0.11
N ASN A 70 0.85 10.94 1.39
CA ASN A 70 0.89 12.09 2.28
C ASN A 70 1.93 13.12 1.83
N TYR A 71 3.09 12.66 1.43
CA TYR A 71 4.16 13.53 0.95
C TYR A 71 3.70 14.37 -0.25
N TYR A 72 2.95 13.77 -1.16
CA TYR A 72 2.48 14.45 -2.37
C TYR A 72 1.08 15.04 -2.22
N GLY A 73 0.46 14.97 -1.06
CA GLY A 73 -0.87 15.54 -0.84
C GLY A 73 -1.99 14.80 -1.57
N VAL A 74 -1.83 13.50 -1.79
CA VAL A 74 -2.83 12.67 -2.47
C VAL A 74 -3.72 11.98 -1.43
N ASP A 75 -5.04 12.10 -1.60
CA ASP A 75 -6.01 11.35 -0.79
C ASP A 75 -6.17 9.94 -1.38
N LEU A 76 -5.80 8.92 -0.61
CA LEU A 76 -5.82 7.54 -1.10
C LEU A 76 -7.22 7.03 -1.41
N ASN A 77 -8.24 7.44 -0.65
CA ASN A 77 -9.61 7.01 -0.92
C ASN A 77 -10.11 7.58 -2.24
N LYS A 78 -9.81 8.85 -2.52
CA LYS A 78 -10.17 9.47 -3.79
C LYS A 78 -9.43 8.83 -4.95
N ALA A 79 -8.13 8.59 -4.78
CA ALA A 79 -7.33 7.93 -5.81
C ALA A 79 -7.88 6.54 -6.12
N LEU A 80 -8.22 5.77 -5.07
CA LEU A 80 -8.80 4.45 -5.25
C LEU A 80 -10.16 4.52 -5.94
N ASN A 81 -11.04 5.43 -5.53
CA ASN A 81 -12.35 5.62 -6.17
C ASN A 81 -12.21 5.95 -7.66
N ASP A 82 -11.27 6.81 -8.00
CA ASP A 82 -11.01 7.16 -9.40
C ASP A 82 -10.53 5.94 -10.20
N SER A 83 -9.68 5.12 -9.60
CA SER A 83 -9.21 3.89 -10.23
C SER A 83 -10.35 2.89 -10.42
N VAL A 84 -11.18 2.70 -9.40
CA VAL A 84 -12.34 1.81 -9.48
C VAL A 84 -13.28 2.23 -10.62
N GLU A 85 -13.59 3.52 -10.70
CA GLU A 85 -14.47 4.04 -11.75
C GLU A 85 -13.83 3.94 -13.14
N LYS A 86 -12.52 4.16 -13.22
CA LYS A 86 -11.78 3.99 -14.48
C LYS A 86 -11.88 2.54 -15.00
N TYR A 87 -11.61 1.57 -14.14
CA TYR A 87 -11.67 0.17 -14.53
C TYR A 87 -13.11 -0.29 -14.80
N ARG A 88 -14.07 0.21 -14.03
CA ARG A 88 -15.48 -0.08 -14.28
C ARG A 88 -15.90 0.41 -15.68
N ARG A 89 -15.57 1.65 -16.03
CA ARG A 89 -15.89 2.19 -17.35
C ARG A 89 -15.21 1.43 -18.48
N ARG A 90 -13.95 1.08 -18.30
CA ARG A 90 -13.14 0.41 -19.32
C ARG A 90 -13.56 -1.05 -19.55
N ASP A 91 -13.74 -1.78 -18.45
CA ASP A 91 -13.88 -3.24 -18.52
C ASP A 91 -15.33 -3.73 -18.44
N VAL A 92 -16.21 -3.03 -17.72
CA VAL A 92 -17.63 -3.43 -17.60
C VAL A 92 -18.47 -2.87 -18.74
N ARG A 93 -18.25 -1.63 -19.16
CA ARG A 93 -19.03 -1.01 -20.25
C ARG A 93 -18.80 -1.68 -21.60
N ASN A 94 -17.61 -2.21 -21.82
CA ASN A 94 -17.27 -2.87 -23.09
C ASN A 94 -17.93 -4.23 -23.25
N GLU A 95 -18.54 -4.78 -22.20
CA GLU A 95 -19.24 -6.05 -22.23
C GLU A 95 -20.72 -5.90 -22.61
N THR A 96 -21.22 -4.70 -22.66
CA THR A 96 -22.58 -4.41 -23.06
C THR A 96 -22.64 -3.91 -24.48
#